data_762b1fa39a163ad617fd5e1717e59368
#
_entry.id   762b1fa39a163ad617fd5e1717e59368
#
_cell.length_a   1.000
_cell.length_b   1.000
_cell.length_c   1.000
_cell.angle_alpha   90.00
_cell.angle_beta   90.00
_cell.angle_gamma   90.00
#
_symmetry.space_group_name_H-M   'P 1'
#
loop_
_entity.id
_entity.type
_entity.pdbx_description
1 polymer ?
#
loop_
_entity_poly.entity_id
_entity_poly.type
_entity_poly.pdbx_seq_one_letter_code
_entity_poly.pdbx_strand_id
1 'polypeptide(L)'
;MADWKLTPRENLMETMKGGKPERFVKQYEAFDIPFRDLASYRWRNNPRPGEIDKINNWGVTVSWAEGQPGAFPNHRPDLIVCKDIEEWQDYVTAPDPYTIPEAEWEKDLEYWEKIDRSKQFATAFVAPGIFENAHYLCEIQNVLIAFYECPDELKELI
;
A
#
# COMPACT_ATOMS: atom_id res chain seq x y z
N MET A 1 9.28 -22.70 26.61
CA MET A 1 8.86 -21.38 26.12
C MET A 1 8.61 -20.51 27.35
N ALA A 2 9.01 -19.24 27.33
CA ALA A 2 8.73 -18.35 28.45
C ALA A 2 7.21 -18.15 28.59
N ASP A 3 6.71 -18.26 29.82
CA ASP A 3 5.28 -18.13 30.12
C ASP A 3 4.97 -16.61 30.35
N TRP A 4 4.77 -15.89 29.22
CA TRP A 4 4.43 -14.49 29.25
C TRP A 4 2.97 -14.28 29.67
N LYS A 5 2.72 -13.40 30.64
CA LYS A 5 1.37 -13.06 31.09
C LYS A 5 0.69 -12.07 30.16
N LEU A 6 1.49 -11.12 29.63
CA LEU A 6 0.98 -10.12 28.68
C LEU A 6 1.03 -10.66 27.25
N THR A 7 -0.04 -10.42 26.51
CA THR A 7 -0.12 -10.69 25.07
C THR A 7 0.85 -9.81 24.30
N PRO A 8 1.17 -10.11 23.02
CA PRO A 8 1.98 -9.22 22.19
C PRO A 8 1.40 -7.79 22.13
N ARG A 9 0.08 -7.65 22.02
CA ARG A 9 -0.61 -6.36 22.00
C ARG A 9 -0.42 -5.59 23.30
N GLU A 10 -0.59 -6.24 24.44
CA GLU A 10 -0.42 -5.60 25.77
C GLU A 10 1.03 -5.20 26.01
N ASN A 11 2.00 -6.04 25.66
CA ASN A 11 3.42 -5.70 25.74
C ASN A 11 3.78 -4.48 24.87
N LEU A 12 3.24 -4.39 23.66
CA LEU A 12 3.44 -3.22 22.80
C LEU A 12 2.82 -1.97 23.43
N MET A 13 1.60 -2.07 23.94
CA MET A 13 0.91 -0.94 24.58
C MET A 13 1.66 -0.44 25.83
N GLU A 14 2.18 -1.35 26.66
CA GLU A 14 3.01 -0.99 27.81
C GLU A 14 4.30 -0.29 27.36
N THR A 15 4.95 -0.79 26.30
CA THR A 15 6.14 -0.15 25.72
C THR A 15 5.84 1.28 25.27
N MET A 16 4.75 1.48 24.53
CA MET A 16 4.35 2.80 23.99
C MET A 16 3.99 3.81 25.08
N LYS A 17 3.42 3.35 26.19
CA LYS A 17 3.06 4.20 27.34
C LYS A 17 4.22 4.51 28.28
N GLY A 18 5.41 3.92 28.04
CA GLY A 18 6.52 3.97 29.01
C GLY A 18 6.23 3.19 30.29
N GLY A 19 5.36 2.19 30.23
CA GLY A 19 4.96 1.33 31.34
C GLY A 19 5.96 0.20 31.59
N LYS A 20 5.45 -0.99 31.96
CA LYS A 20 6.26 -2.15 32.34
C LYS A 20 5.96 -3.35 31.44
N PRO A 21 6.44 -3.35 30.19
CA PRO A 21 6.32 -4.53 29.33
C PRO A 21 7.14 -5.69 29.92
N GLU A 22 6.66 -6.92 29.77
CA GLU A 22 7.43 -8.11 30.16
C GLU A 22 8.58 -8.39 29.18
N ARG A 23 8.43 -7.93 27.92
CA ARG A 23 9.41 -8.06 26.85
C ARG A 23 9.17 -7.06 25.72
N PHE A 24 10.15 -6.84 24.89
CA PHE A 24 9.93 -6.20 23.60
C PHE A 24 9.24 -7.16 22.63
N VAL A 25 8.23 -6.67 21.92
CA VAL A 25 7.60 -7.41 20.83
C VAL A 25 8.41 -7.28 19.55
N LYS A 26 8.45 -8.35 18.76
CA LYS A 26 9.07 -8.32 17.44
C LYS A 26 8.21 -7.47 16.48
N GLN A 27 8.86 -7.00 15.39
CA GLN A 27 8.16 -6.31 14.30
C GLN A 27 6.96 -7.17 13.83
N TYR A 28 5.80 -6.55 13.76
CA TYR A 28 4.51 -7.16 13.35
C TYR A 28 3.91 -8.19 14.31
N GLU A 29 4.58 -8.64 15.37
CA GLU A 29 4.04 -9.65 16.28
C GLU A 29 2.72 -9.23 16.94
N ALA A 30 2.58 -7.92 17.25
CA ALA A 30 1.38 -7.35 17.84
C ALA A 30 0.30 -6.96 16.82
N PHE A 31 0.52 -7.24 15.52
CA PHE A 31 -0.37 -6.83 14.44
C PHE A 31 -0.78 -8.04 13.61
N ASP A 32 -2.05 -8.07 13.23
CA ASP A 32 -2.51 -8.91 12.14
C ASP A 32 -2.67 -8.04 10.89
N ILE A 33 -1.88 -8.31 9.85
CA ILE A 33 -1.74 -7.46 8.67
C ILE A 33 -1.99 -8.28 7.41
N PRO A 34 -3.13 -8.15 6.75
CA PRO A 34 -3.38 -8.77 5.45
C PRO A 34 -2.66 -7.99 4.34
N PHE A 35 -1.40 -8.27 4.11
CA PHE A 35 -0.54 -7.52 3.19
C PHE A 35 -1.03 -7.44 1.75
N ARG A 36 -1.78 -8.43 1.24
CA ARG A 36 -2.11 -8.53 -0.19
C ARG A 36 -3.53 -8.98 -0.50
N ASP A 37 -4.32 -9.27 0.53
CA ASP A 37 -5.63 -9.89 0.34
C ASP A 37 -6.80 -8.92 0.46
N LEU A 38 -6.53 -7.62 0.73
CA LEU A 38 -7.58 -6.62 0.79
C LEU A 38 -8.19 -6.33 -0.58
N ALA A 39 -9.50 -6.08 -0.60
CA ALA A 39 -10.26 -5.74 -1.81
C ALA A 39 -9.62 -4.59 -2.60
N SER A 40 -9.21 -3.53 -1.91
CA SER A 40 -8.52 -2.38 -2.51
C SER A 40 -7.22 -2.76 -3.20
N TYR A 41 -6.45 -3.71 -2.65
CA TYR A 41 -5.21 -4.18 -3.25
C TYR A 41 -5.48 -5.10 -4.45
N ARG A 42 -6.42 -6.03 -4.32
CA ARG A 42 -6.83 -6.91 -5.43
C ARG A 42 -7.39 -6.11 -6.59
N TRP A 43 -8.20 -5.11 -6.29
CA TRP A 43 -8.82 -4.23 -7.28
C TRP A 43 -7.82 -3.36 -8.02
N ARG A 44 -6.68 -2.99 -7.43
CA ARG A 44 -5.61 -2.28 -8.12
C ARG A 44 -5.07 -3.05 -9.32
N ASN A 45 -5.21 -4.37 -9.33
CA ASN A 45 -4.82 -5.26 -10.43
C ASN A 45 -3.32 -5.19 -10.77
N ASN A 46 -2.48 -5.04 -9.76
CA ASN A 46 -1.03 -5.13 -9.94
C ASN A 46 -0.59 -6.53 -10.38
N PRO A 47 0.59 -6.66 -11.07
CA PRO A 47 1.10 -7.95 -11.50
C PRO A 47 1.41 -8.88 -10.32
N ARG A 48 1.33 -10.18 -10.58
CA ARG A 48 1.84 -11.26 -9.74
C ARG A 48 3.30 -11.56 -10.11
N PRO A 49 4.06 -12.30 -9.26
CA PRO A 49 5.39 -12.75 -9.63
C PRO A 49 5.42 -13.45 -11.00
N GLY A 50 6.31 -13.03 -11.88
CA GLY A 50 6.44 -13.52 -13.26
C GLY A 50 5.61 -12.76 -14.30
N GLU A 51 4.64 -11.92 -13.91
CA GLU A 51 3.89 -11.09 -14.86
C GLU A 51 4.67 -9.82 -15.23
N ILE A 52 4.79 -9.56 -16.54
CA ILE A 52 5.56 -8.45 -17.10
C ILE A 52 4.62 -7.52 -17.88
N ASP A 53 4.87 -6.22 -17.78
CA ASP A 53 4.18 -5.16 -18.53
C ASP A 53 2.65 -5.21 -18.41
N LYS A 54 2.15 -5.55 -17.22
CA LYS A 54 0.72 -5.53 -16.93
C LYS A 54 0.27 -4.11 -16.62
N ILE A 55 -0.78 -3.66 -17.27
CA ILE A 55 -1.42 -2.38 -16.97
C ILE A 55 -2.36 -2.56 -15.79
N ASN A 56 -2.14 -1.80 -14.73
CA ASN A 56 -3.01 -1.80 -13.54
C ASN A 56 -4.20 -0.84 -13.71
N ASN A 57 -5.09 -0.77 -12.71
CA ASN A 57 -6.29 0.06 -12.80
C ASN A 57 -6.02 1.58 -12.72
N TRP A 58 -4.80 2.00 -12.43
CA TRP A 58 -4.35 3.39 -12.56
C TRP A 58 -3.74 3.71 -13.93
N GLY A 59 -3.78 2.76 -14.87
CA GLY A 59 -3.16 2.91 -16.20
C GLY A 59 -1.64 2.71 -16.20
N VAL A 60 -1.04 2.42 -15.05
CA VAL A 60 0.42 2.26 -14.94
C VAL A 60 0.83 0.88 -15.43
N THR A 61 1.83 0.84 -16.32
CA THR A 61 2.48 -0.41 -16.72
C THR A 61 3.44 -0.85 -15.63
N VAL A 62 3.20 -2.03 -15.08
CA VAL A 62 3.93 -2.58 -13.93
C VAL A 62 4.43 -3.98 -14.27
N SER A 63 5.64 -4.30 -13.83
CA SER A 63 6.24 -5.62 -14.01
C SER A 63 6.72 -6.21 -12.69
N TRP A 64 6.55 -7.51 -12.52
CA TRP A 64 7.14 -8.28 -11.43
C TRP A 64 7.94 -9.45 -11.97
N ALA A 65 9.18 -9.18 -12.38
CA ALA A 65 10.06 -10.22 -12.90
C ALA A 65 10.41 -11.25 -11.82
N GLU A 66 10.67 -12.49 -12.23
CA GLU A 66 11.13 -13.55 -11.33
C GLU A 66 12.39 -13.13 -10.57
N GLY A 67 12.43 -13.40 -9.28
CA GLY A 67 13.55 -13.06 -8.39
C GLY A 67 13.53 -11.61 -7.88
N GLN A 68 12.63 -10.76 -8.34
CA GLN A 68 12.45 -9.42 -7.78
C GLN A 68 11.62 -9.47 -6.48
N PRO A 69 11.91 -8.59 -5.51
CA PRO A 69 11.20 -8.56 -4.23
C PRO A 69 9.76 -8.01 -4.32
N GLY A 70 9.38 -7.41 -5.46
CA GLY A 70 8.09 -6.78 -5.66
C GLY A 70 7.84 -6.36 -7.10
N ALA A 71 6.65 -5.79 -7.33
CA ALA A 71 6.26 -5.21 -8.60
C ALA A 71 6.78 -3.77 -8.69
N PHE A 72 7.31 -3.39 -9.86
CA PHE A 72 7.84 -2.06 -10.13
C PHE A 72 7.22 -1.48 -11.40
N PRO A 73 6.96 -0.16 -11.43
CA PRO A 73 6.48 0.51 -12.62
C PRO A 73 7.55 0.51 -13.72
N ASN A 74 7.10 0.43 -14.95
CA ASN A 74 7.96 0.56 -16.13
C ASN A 74 7.91 2.01 -16.61
N HIS A 75 8.97 2.78 -16.34
CA HIS A 75 9.05 4.20 -16.67
C HIS A 75 9.76 4.48 -18.00
N ARG A 76 9.58 3.63 -19.01
CA ARG A 76 9.92 4.06 -20.37
C ARG A 76 9.08 5.29 -20.74
N PRO A 77 9.62 6.27 -21.46
CA PRO A 77 8.93 7.56 -21.74
C PRO A 77 7.55 7.40 -22.39
N ASP A 78 7.37 6.34 -23.19
CA ASP A 78 6.11 6.03 -23.83
C ASP A 78 5.06 5.42 -22.90
N LEU A 79 5.48 4.90 -21.72
CA LEU A 79 4.63 4.22 -20.73
C LEU A 79 4.32 5.08 -19.49
N ILE A 80 4.94 6.24 -19.34
CA ILE A 80 4.63 7.17 -18.24
C ILE A 80 3.20 7.68 -18.45
N VAL A 81 2.36 7.54 -17.42
CA VAL A 81 0.96 7.97 -17.46
C VAL A 81 0.85 9.48 -17.46
N CYS A 82 1.35 10.13 -16.42
CA CYS A 82 1.35 11.58 -16.28
C CYS A 82 2.69 12.13 -16.79
N LYS A 83 2.67 12.73 -17.96
CA LYS A 83 3.85 13.26 -18.63
C LYS A 83 4.17 14.69 -18.23
N ASP A 84 3.16 15.41 -17.76
CA ASP A 84 3.24 16.78 -17.28
C ASP A 84 2.41 16.91 -16.00
N ILE A 85 3.09 17.25 -14.90
CA ILE A 85 2.43 17.37 -13.59
C ILE A 85 1.61 18.65 -13.51
N GLU A 86 1.97 19.70 -14.24
CA GLU A 86 1.20 20.95 -14.29
C GLU A 86 -0.18 20.74 -14.93
N GLU A 87 -0.29 19.74 -15.81
CA GLU A 87 -1.53 19.37 -16.52
C GLU A 87 -2.02 17.97 -16.11
N TRP A 88 -1.74 17.53 -14.87
CA TRP A 88 -1.99 16.16 -14.42
C TRP A 88 -3.43 15.68 -14.65
N GLN A 89 -4.42 16.58 -14.59
CA GLN A 89 -5.83 16.27 -14.78
C GLN A 89 -6.14 15.71 -16.19
N ASP A 90 -5.31 16.03 -17.18
CA ASP A 90 -5.46 15.53 -18.54
C ASP A 90 -4.97 14.09 -18.71
N TYR A 91 -4.15 13.62 -17.78
CA TYR A 91 -3.48 12.32 -17.85
C TYR A 91 -4.01 11.31 -16.85
N VAL A 92 -4.39 11.75 -15.65
CA VAL A 92 -4.67 10.86 -14.52
C VAL A 92 -6.16 10.81 -14.23
N THR A 93 -6.73 9.62 -14.29
CA THR A 93 -8.08 9.34 -13.79
C THR A 93 -7.99 8.36 -12.64
N ALA A 94 -8.37 8.81 -11.44
CA ALA A 94 -8.43 7.93 -10.28
C ALA A 94 -9.48 6.83 -10.50
N PRO A 95 -9.12 5.57 -10.30
CA PRO A 95 -10.10 4.50 -10.38
C PRO A 95 -11.14 4.64 -9.27
N ASP A 96 -12.42 4.43 -9.60
CA ASP A 96 -13.53 4.57 -8.66
C ASP A 96 -13.60 3.36 -7.71
N PRO A 97 -13.34 3.51 -6.40
CA PRO A 97 -13.40 2.43 -5.42
C PRO A 97 -14.82 1.84 -5.25
N TYR A 98 -15.85 2.58 -5.60
CA TYR A 98 -17.24 2.11 -5.53
C TYR A 98 -17.57 1.08 -6.62
N THR A 99 -16.67 0.88 -7.59
CA THR A 99 -16.80 -0.20 -8.59
C THR A 99 -16.33 -1.55 -8.07
N ILE A 100 -15.70 -1.61 -6.89
CA ILE A 100 -15.31 -2.88 -6.25
C ILE A 100 -16.58 -3.62 -5.85
N PRO A 101 -16.78 -4.88 -6.30
CA PRO A 101 -17.95 -5.65 -5.92
C PRO A 101 -18.07 -5.82 -4.41
N GLU A 102 -19.29 -5.71 -3.86
CA GLU A 102 -19.56 -5.87 -2.43
C GLU A 102 -19.02 -7.19 -1.87
N ALA A 103 -19.13 -8.28 -2.63
CA ALA A 103 -18.58 -9.58 -2.27
C ALA A 103 -17.06 -9.61 -2.05
N GLU A 104 -16.30 -8.64 -2.57
CA GLU A 104 -14.88 -8.51 -2.29
C GLU A 104 -14.65 -7.85 -0.92
N TRP A 105 -15.48 -6.88 -0.56
CA TRP A 105 -15.45 -6.27 0.77
C TRP A 105 -15.92 -7.24 1.86
N GLU A 106 -16.92 -8.09 1.58
CA GLU A 106 -17.38 -9.13 2.51
C GLU A 106 -16.24 -10.09 2.89
N LYS A 107 -15.38 -10.47 1.95
CA LYS A 107 -14.19 -11.30 2.24
C LYS A 107 -13.25 -10.61 3.22
N ASP A 108 -13.06 -9.30 3.08
CA ASP A 108 -12.23 -8.52 3.99
C ASP A 108 -12.87 -8.47 5.39
N LEU A 109 -14.19 -8.27 5.47
CA LEU A 109 -14.93 -8.27 6.75
C LEU A 109 -14.81 -9.62 7.46
N GLU A 110 -15.02 -10.73 6.75
CA GLU A 110 -14.84 -12.08 7.31
C GLU A 110 -13.42 -12.31 7.85
N TYR A 111 -12.41 -11.77 7.22
CA TYR A 111 -11.04 -11.83 7.70
C TYR A 111 -10.88 -11.04 9.00
N TRP A 112 -11.36 -9.78 9.04
CA TRP A 112 -11.25 -8.90 10.20
C TRP A 112 -12.01 -9.42 11.42
N GLU A 113 -13.12 -10.13 11.23
CA GLU A 113 -13.91 -10.74 12.29
C GLU A 113 -13.18 -11.91 12.97
N LYS A 114 -12.28 -12.59 12.29
CA LYS A 114 -11.51 -13.72 12.81
C LYS A 114 -10.33 -13.31 13.69
N ILE A 115 -9.95 -12.05 13.67
CA ILE A 115 -8.79 -11.56 14.41
C ILE A 115 -9.09 -11.49 15.91
N ASP A 116 -8.27 -12.16 16.72
CA ASP A 116 -8.30 -12.03 18.18
C ASP A 116 -7.73 -10.68 18.63
N ARG A 117 -8.59 -9.69 18.70
CA ARG A 117 -8.24 -8.30 19.07
C ARG A 117 -7.76 -8.14 20.51
N SER A 118 -7.85 -9.18 21.35
CA SER A 118 -7.24 -9.20 22.67
C SER A 118 -5.73 -9.42 22.60
N LYS A 119 -5.24 -10.09 21.54
CA LYS A 119 -3.83 -10.45 21.36
C LYS A 119 -3.09 -9.60 20.33
N GLN A 120 -3.80 -9.12 19.32
CA GLN A 120 -3.21 -8.37 18.21
C GLN A 120 -4.08 -7.17 17.83
N PHE A 121 -3.47 -6.19 17.18
CA PHE A 121 -4.18 -5.12 16.48
C PHE A 121 -4.57 -5.60 15.08
N ALA A 122 -5.81 -5.35 14.70
CA ALA A 122 -6.23 -5.45 13.31
C ALA A 122 -5.74 -4.19 12.57
N THR A 123 -4.89 -4.37 11.58
CA THR A 123 -4.32 -3.27 10.78
C THR A 123 -4.46 -3.54 9.30
N ALA A 124 -4.64 -2.49 8.53
CA ALA A 124 -4.55 -2.55 7.09
C ALA A 124 -3.19 -2.02 6.63
N PHE A 125 -2.59 -2.70 5.66
CA PHE A 125 -1.46 -2.16 4.93
C PHE A 125 -1.96 -1.58 3.62
N VAL A 126 -1.88 -0.27 3.48
CA VAL A 126 -2.25 0.44 2.26
C VAL A 126 -0.98 0.73 1.46
N ALA A 127 -0.83 0.04 0.35
CA ALA A 127 0.29 0.22 -0.57
C ALA A 127 -0.23 0.48 -2.00
N PRO A 128 0.50 1.30 -2.77
CA PRO A 128 1.65 2.07 -2.36
C PRO A 128 1.25 3.26 -1.49
N GLY A 129 2.24 3.86 -0.83
CA GLY A 129 2.07 5.14 -0.16
C GLY A 129 1.79 6.29 -1.16
N ILE A 130 1.57 7.48 -0.62
CA ILE A 130 1.23 8.67 -1.44
C ILE A 130 2.35 8.97 -2.45
N PHE A 131 3.60 9.04 -1.99
CA PHE A 131 4.75 9.29 -2.86
C PHE A 131 4.95 8.17 -3.88
N GLU A 132 4.82 6.91 -3.47
CA GLU A 132 4.94 5.77 -4.38
C GLU A 132 3.86 5.80 -5.46
N ASN A 133 2.64 6.24 -5.15
CA ASN A 133 1.60 6.35 -6.17
C ASN A 133 1.91 7.48 -7.16
N ALA A 134 2.36 8.63 -6.69
CA ALA A 134 2.77 9.74 -7.54
C ALA A 134 3.90 9.34 -8.50
N HIS A 135 4.99 8.72 -7.98
CA HIS A 135 6.09 8.31 -8.86
C HIS A 135 5.72 7.12 -9.78
N TYR A 136 4.74 6.30 -9.44
CA TYR A 136 4.21 5.29 -10.36
C TYR A 136 3.55 5.93 -11.57
N LEU A 137 2.84 7.03 -11.37
CA LEU A 137 2.14 7.76 -12.44
C LEU A 137 3.08 8.63 -13.28
N CYS A 138 4.01 9.34 -12.62
CA CYS A 138 4.77 10.45 -13.22
C CYS A 138 6.25 10.16 -13.43
N GLU A 139 6.78 9.00 -12.98
CA GLU A 139 8.21 8.70 -12.84
C GLU A 139 8.85 9.45 -11.65
N ILE A 140 9.82 8.80 -10.99
CA ILE A 140 10.37 9.27 -9.70
C ILE A 140 11.12 10.61 -9.83
N GLN A 141 11.88 10.81 -10.91
CA GLN A 141 12.66 12.02 -11.13
C GLN A 141 11.74 13.21 -11.35
N ASN A 142 10.68 13.06 -12.13
CA ASN A 142 9.69 14.11 -12.38
C ASN A 142 8.99 14.54 -11.10
N VAL A 143 8.59 13.58 -10.25
CA VAL A 143 7.95 13.89 -8.95
C VAL A 143 8.93 14.63 -8.03
N LEU A 144 10.19 14.22 -7.97
CA LEU A 144 11.20 14.92 -7.15
C LEU A 144 11.47 16.35 -7.62
N ILE A 145 11.46 16.60 -8.92
CA ILE A 145 11.58 17.94 -9.51
C ILE A 145 10.34 18.76 -9.18
N ALA A 146 9.15 18.17 -9.29
CA ALA A 146 7.88 18.85 -9.07
C ALA A 146 7.70 19.40 -7.64
N PHE A 147 8.36 18.83 -6.62
CA PHE A 147 8.40 19.42 -5.27
C PHE A 147 8.95 20.85 -5.25
N TYR A 148 9.72 21.25 -6.25
CA TYR A 148 10.33 22.57 -6.34
C TYR A 148 9.73 23.42 -7.46
N GLU A 149 9.35 22.82 -8.59
CA GLU A 149 8.92 23.56 -9.78
C GLU A 149 7.40 23.77 -9.80
N CYS A 150 6.60 22.78 -9.39
CA CYS A 150 5.14 22.86 -9.37
C CYS A 150 4.55 22.16 -8.11
N PRO A 151 4.88 22.66 -6.90
CA PRO A 151 4.48 22.01 -5.65
C PRO A 151 2.96 22.02 -5.40
N ASP A 152 2.26 23.01 -5.90
CA ASP A 152 0.80 23.12 -5.72
C ASP A 152 0.06 22.09 -6.58
N GLU A 153 0.44 21.91 -7.84
CA GLU A 153 -0.10 20.90 -8.75
C GLU A 153 0.23 19.49 -8.27
N LEU A 154 1.46 19.28 -7.80
CA LEU A 154 1.84 18.00 -7.18
C LEU A 154 1.00 17.68 -5.94
N LYS A 155 0.69 18.68 -5.12
CA LYS A 155 -0.15 18.53 -3.94
C LYS A 155 -1.61 18.21 -4.31
N GLU A 156 -2.11 18.74 -5.41
CA GLU A 156 -3.45 18.42 -5.91
C GLU A 156 -3.52 16.99 -6.46
N LEU A 157 -2.46 16.52 -7.13
CA LEU A 157 -2.35 15.16 -7.64
C LEU A 157 -2.33 14.12 -6.52
N ILE A 158 -1.75 14.45 -5.36
CA ILE A 158 -1.60 13.56 -4.21
C ILE A 158 -2.86 13.55 -3.32
#